data_fbde84cf197867828c8f815ef7dff046
#
_entry.id   fbde84cf197867828c8f815ef7dff046
#
_cell.length_a   1.000
_cell.length_b   1.000
_cell.length_c   1.000
_cell.angle_alpha   90.00
_cell.angle_beta   90.00
_cell.angle_gamma   90.00
#
_symmetry.space_group_name_H-M   'P 1'
#
loop_
_entity.id
_entity.type
_entity.pdbx_description
1 polymer ?
#
loop_
_entity_poly.entity_id
_entity_poly.type
_entity_poly.pdbx_seq_one_letter_code
_entity_poly.pdbx_strand_id
1 'polypeptide(L)'
;MNTPSNITLSKDKKLLTVTFDDTDYPMTSEYLRVYSPSAEVQGHGPGQETLQLDKQDVTIQTLIPMGNYAIAIHYSDGHTTGIYSWTYLYKLGSKNHELWLNYSNRVKEKDSNKNYHKVQ
;
A
#
# COMPACT_ATOMS: atom_id res chain seq x y z
N MET A 1 -6.68 -1.19 -19.57
CA MET A 1 -6.95 -1.41 -18.15
C MET A 1 -8.19 -0.67 -17.75
N ASN A 2 -9.05 -1.31 -17.08
CA ASN A 2 -10.39 -0.81 -16.86
C ASN A 2 -10.55 -0.18 -15.48
N THR A 3 -11.66 0.51 -15.34
CA THR A 3 -12.12 1.01 -14.05
C THR A 3 -12.60 -0.18 -13.22
N PRO A 4 -12.35 -0.19 -11.92
CA PRO A 4 -12.88 -1.25 -11.08
C PRO A 4 -14.41 -1.26 -11.11
N SER A 5 -14.99 -2.44 -11.07
CA SER A 5 -16.45 -2.59 -11.02
C SER A 5 -16.98 -2.46 -9.60
N ASN A 6 -16.13 -2.65 -8.60
CA ASN A 6 -16.55 -2.55 -7.20
C ASN A 6 -15.34 -2.27 -6.30
N ILE A 7 -15.57 -1.54 -5.23
CA ILE A 7 -14.57 -1.27 -4.19
C ILE A 7 -15.30 -1.37 -2.85
N THR A 8 -14.84 -2.26 -1.97
CA THR A 8 -15.44 -2.44 -0.65
C THR A 8 -14.38 -2.34 0.43
N LEU A 9 -14.75 -1.72 1.53
CA LEU A 9 -13.89 -1.58 2.71
C LEU A 9 -14.51 -2.36 3.86
N SER A 10 -13.69 -3.18 4.53
CA SER A 10 -14.15 -3.97 5.67
C SER A 10 -14.56 -3.08 6.85
N LYS A 11 -15.35 -3.64 7.78
CA LYS A 11 -15.81 -2.89 8.96
C LYS A 11 -14.67 -2.40 9.83
N ASP A 12 -13.62 -3.20 9.96
CA ASP A 12 -12.45 -2.81 10.75
C ASP A 12 -11.51 -1.86 9.99
N LYS A 13 -11.85 -1.55 8.74
CA LYS A 13 -11.12 -0.61 7.87
C LYS A 13 -9.68 -1.03 7.57
N LYS A 14 -9.42 -2.33 7.64
CA LYS A 14 -8.11 -2.90 7.41
C LYS A 14 -8.01 -3.72 6.11
N LEU A 15 -9.11 -3.90 5.39
CA LEU A 15 -9.11 -4.66 4.15
C LEU A 15 -9.91 -3.93 3.09
N LEU A 16 -9.25 -3.57 2.00
CA LEU A 16 -9.87 -2.98 0.82
C LEU A 16 -9.90 -4.03 -0.28
N THR A 17 -11.07 -4.34 -0.79
CA THR A 17 -11.21 -5.27 -1.90
C THR A 17 -11.61 -4.49 -3.14
N VAL A 18 -10.78 -4.57 -4.18
CA VAL A 18 -11.02 -3.91 -5.47
C VAL A 18 -11.28 -4.99 -6.50
N THR A 19 -12.38 -4.86 -7.23
CA THR A 19 -12.79 -5.85 -8.23
C THR A 19 -12.55 -5.32 -9.62
N PHE A 20 -11.77 -6.06 -10.41
CA PHE A 20 -11.53 -5.79 -11.83
C PHE A 20 -11.94 -7.02 -12.63
N ASP A 21 -12.76 -6.84 -13.65
CA ASP A 21 -13.15 -7.93 -14.57
C ASP A 21 -13.60 -9.19 -13.81
N ASP A 22 -14.49 -9.01 -12.85
CA ASP A 22 -15.07 -10.08 -12.02
C ASP A 22 -14.06 -10.78 -11.10
N THR A 23 -12.85 -10.27 -10.96
CA THR A 23 -11.85 -10.82 -10.05
C THR A 23 -11.66 -9.85 -8.88
N ASP A 24 -11.75 -10.39 -7.67
CA ASP A 24 -11.55 -9.62 -6.44
C ASP A 24 -10.09 -9.62 -6.04
N TYR A 25 -9.58 -8.43 -5.73
CA TYR A 25 -8.20 -8.25 -5.25
C TYR A 25 -8.24 -7.66 -3.84
N PRO A 26 -8.21 -8.49 -2.80
CA PRO A 26 -8.18 -7.99 -1.43
C PRO A 26 -6.77 -7.51 -1.08
N MET A 27 -6.70 -6.33 -0.46
CA MET A 27 -5.44 -5.70 -0.08
C MET A 27 -5.58 -5.11 1.31
N THR A 28 -4.63 -5.43 2.20
CA THR A 28 -4.67 -4.89 3.56
C THR A 28 -4.31 -3.42 3.57
N SER A 29 -4.79 -2.71 4.59
CA SER A 29 -4.43 -1.31 4.78
C SER A 29 -2.92 -1.15 4.95
N GLU A 30 -2.27 -2.07 5.65
CA GLU A 30 -0.81 -2.06 5.80
C GLU A 30 -0.12 -2.15 4.45
N TYR A 31 -0.51 -3.10 3.61
CA TYR A 31 0.08 -3.29 2.29
C TYR A 31 -0.09 -2.04 1.42
N LEU A 32 -1.30 -1.49 1.37
CA LEU A 32 -1.57 -0.28 0.60
C LEU A 32 -0.78 0.92 1.14
N ARG A 33 -0.64 1.00 2.46
CA ARG A 33 0.07 2.10 3.11
C ARG A 33 1.56 2.05 2.81
N VAL A 34 2.20 0.88 2.91
CA VAL A 34 3.65 0.76 2.68
C VAL A 34 4.01 0.95 1.21
N TYR A 35 3.07 0.72 0.30
CA TYR A 35 3.26 0.94 -1.13
C TYR A 35 2.55 2.19 -1.64
N SER A 36 2.27 3.15 -0.76
CA SER A 36 1.63 4.39 -1.18
C SER A 36 2.40 5.04 -2.33
N PRO A 37 1.71 5.55 -3.36
CA PRO A 37 2.37 6.19 -4.50
C PRO A 37 2.79 7.63 -4.22
N SER A 38 2.61 8.13 -2.99
CA SER A 38 2.99 9.50 -2.67
C SER A 38 4.51 9.68 -2.72
N ALA A 39 4.96 10.91 -2.96
CA ALA A 39 6.39 11.23 -2.99
C ALA A 39 7.08 10.96 -1.66
N GLU A 40 6.35 11.08 -0.55
CA GLU A 40 6.89 10.77 0.78
C GLU A 40 7.39 9.34 0.90
N VAL A 41 6.75 8.42 0.18
CA VAL A 41 7.08 7.00 0.21
C VAL A 41 8.01 6.63 -0.95
N GLN A 42 7.70 7.11 -2.15
CA GLN A 42 8.42 6.72 -3.36
C GLN A 42 9.77 7.41 -3.51
N GLY A 43 9.97 8.56 -2.89
CA GLY A 43 11.20 9.32 -3.04
C GLY A 43 11.28 10.01 -4.40
N HIS A 44 12.49 10.43 -4.77
CA HIS A 44 12.71 11.18 -6.00
C HIS A 44 13.17 10.32 -7.18
N GLY A 45 13.41 9.02 -6.96
CA GLY A 45 13.83 8.13 -8.04
C GLY A 45 14.06 6.72 -7.54
N PRO A 46 14.42 5.80 -8.45
CA PRO A 46 14.66 4.41 -8.07
C PRO A 46 15.73 4.30 -6.97
N GLY A 47 15.46 3.48 -5.98
CA GLY A 47 16.37 3.28 -4.86
C GLY A 47 16.26 4.33 -3.77
N GLN A 48 15.37 5.32 -3.92
CA GLN A 48 15.21 6.39 -2.93
C GLN A 48 13.89 6.26 -2.16
N GLU A 49 13.22 5.14 -2.30
CA GLU A 49 11.99 4.85 -1.57
C GLU A 49 12.31 4.80 -0.07
N THR A 50 11.40 5.37 0.71
CA THR A 50 11.49 5.30 2.17
C THR A 50 10.75 4.07 2.65
N LEU A 51 11.47 3.15 3.30
CA LEU A 51 10.86 1.94 3.86
C LEU A 51 9.92 2.33 5.00
N GLN A 52 8.65 1.98 4.86
CA GLN A 52 7.63 2.29 5.86
C GLN A 52 7.59 1.18 6.91
N LEU A 53 7.72 1.54 8.18
CA LEU A 53 7.75 0.57 9.27
C LEU A 53 6.58 0.80 10.23
N ASP A 54 6.19 -0.25 10.95
CA ASP A 54 5.19 -0.18 12.02
C ASP A 54 3.83 0.31 11.54
N LYS A 55 3.40 -0.18 10.37
CA LYS A 55 2.12 0.21 9.76
C LYS A 55 1.01 -0.85 9.93
N GLN A 56 1.26 -1.92 10.71
CA GLN A 56 0.33 -3.03 10.83
C GLN A 56 -1.00 -2.64 11.49
N ASP A 57 -1.03 -1.56 12.26
CA ASP A 57 -2.26 -1.10 12.92
C ASP A 57 -2.93 0.07 12.20
N VAL A 58 -2.39 0.50 11.07
CA VAL A 58 -2.94 1.62 10.31
C VAL A 58 -4.25 1.18 9.64
N THR A 59 -5.26 2.04 9.72
CA THR A 59 -6.55 1.79 9.07
C THR A 59 -6.81 2.83 7.98
N ILE A 60 -7.73 2.49 7.08
CA ILE A 60 -8.19 3.42 6.05
C ILE A 60 -9.35 4.23 6.62
N GLN A 61 -9.19 5.54 6.71
CA GLN A 61 -10.24 6.41 7.25
C GLN A 61 -11.19 6.90 6.18
N THR A 62 -10.66 7.27 5.01
CA THR A 62 -11.46 7.90 3.96
C THR A 62 -10.97 7.46 2.60
N LEU A 63 -11.92 7.22 1.70
CA LEU A 63 -11.67 6.96 0.28
C LEU A 63 -12.31 8.11 -0.50
N ILE A 64 -11.54 8.80 -1.32
CA ILE A 64 -12.02 9.95 -2.07
C ILE A 64 -11.80 9.70 -3.57
N PRO A 65 -12.87 9.61 -4.37
CA PRO A 65 -12.70 9.48 -5.82
C PRO A 65 -11.97 10.69 -6.40
N MET A 66 -11.02 10.41 -7.28
CA MET A 66 -10.25 11.44 -7.98
C MET A 66 -10.56 11.32 -9.47
N GLY A 67 -11.47 12.15 -9.96
CA GLY A 67 -11.98 12.01 -11.31
C GLY A 67 -12.56 10.61 -11.50
N ASN A 68 -12.31 10.01 -12.65
CA ASN A 68 -12.72 8.63 -12.93
C ASN A 68 -11.52 7.70 -13.13
N TYR A 69 -10.35 8.10 -12.60
CA TYR A 69 -9.10 7.35 -12.85
C TYR A 69 -8.34 6.92 -11.59
N ALA A 70 -8.77 7.36 -10.40
CA ALA A 70 -8.02 7.10 -9.17
C ALA A 70 -8.87 7.27 -7.93
N ILE A 71 -8.36 6.79 -6.79
CA ILE A 71 -8.89 7.14 -5.46
C ILE A 71 -7.74 7.65 -4.59
N ALA A 72 -8.03 8.66 -3.78
CA ALA A 72 -7.14 9.05 -2.71
C ALA A 72 -7.51 8.23 -1.47
N ILE A 73 -6.51 7.72 -0.78
CA ILE A 73 -6.72 6.96 0.47
C ILE A 73 -6.11 7.76 1.61
N HIS A 74 -6.94 8.08 2.60
CA HIS A 74 -6.51 8.75 3.83
C HIS A 74 -6.40 7.72 4.95
N TYR A 75 -5.27 7.69 5.62
CA TYR A 75 -4.97 6.68 6.65
C TYR A 75 -5.00 7.26 8.05
N SER A 76 -5.18 6.38 9.03
CA SER A 76 -5.29 6.78 10.44
C SER A 76 -4.01 7.39 11.01
N ASP A 77 -2.86 7.14 10.39
CA ASP A 77 -1.59 7.71 10.82
C ASP A 77 -1.32 9.11 10.24
N GLY A 78 -2.32 9.70 9.60
CA GLY A 78 -2.19 11.05 9.05
C GLY A 78 -1.64 11.11 7.63
N HIS A 79 -1.36 9.97 7.02
CA HIS A 79 -0.91 9.93 5.61
C HIS A 79 -2.12 10.15 4.70
N THR A 80 -2.15 11.27 3.99
CA THR A 80 -3.29 11.68 3.18
C THR A 80 -2.95 12.02 1.74
N THR A 81 -1.71 11.76 1.33
CA THR A 81 -1.21 12.19 0.02
C THR A 81 -1.16 11.07 -1.02
N GLY A 82 -1.61 9.87 -0.68
CA GLY A 82 -1.59 8.72 -1.60
C GLY A 82 -2.77 8.75 -2.55
N ILE A 83 -2.50 8.97 -3.85
CA ILE A 83 -3.50 8.90 -4.90
C ILE A 83 -3.20 7.66 -5.74
N TYR A 84 -4.10 6.68 -5.66
CA TYR A 84 -3.91 5.37 -6.28
C TYR A 84 -4.70 5.31 -7.58
N SER A 85 -3.99 5.34 -8.71
CA SER A 85 -4.65 5.16 -10.02
C SER A 85 -5.18 3.72 -10.12
N TRP A 86 -6.17 3.52 -11.01
CA TRP A 86 -6.69 2.17 -11.24
C TRP A 86 -5.61 1.21 -11.71
N THR A 87 -4.71 1.68 -12.56
CA THR A 87 -3.57 0.88 -13.03
C THR A 87 -2.67 0.47 -11.89
N TYR A 88 -2.38 1.39 -10.97
CA TYR A 88 -1.53 1.10 -9.82
C TYR A 88 -2.20 0.13 -8.85
N LEU A 89 -3.50 0.31 -8.59
CA LEU A 89 -4.25 -0.61 -7.73
C LEU A 89 -4.30 -2.02 -8.34
N TYR A 90 -4.45 -2.12 -9.65
CA TYR A 90 -4.41 -3.42 -10.32
C TYR A 90 -3.04 -4.08 -10.16
N LYS A 91 -1.98 -3.31 -10.32
CA LYS A 91 -0.62 -3.81 -10.11
C LYS A 91 -0.45 -4.33 -8.68
N LEU A 92 -0.85 -3.54 -7.69
CA LEU A 92 -0.75 -3.95 -6.29
C LEU A 92 -1.58 -5.20 -6.00
N GLY A 93 -2.79 -5.26 -6.54
CA GLY A 93 -3.67 -6.40 -6.32
C GLY A 93 -3.18 -7.67 -6.99
N SER A 94 -2.79 -7.58 -8.26
CA SER A 94 -2.37 -8.74 -9.04
C SER A 94 -1.00 -9.27 -8.63
N LYS A 95 -0.14 -8.43 -8.07
CA LYS A 95 1.21 -8.80 -7.62
C LYS A 95 1.35 -8.79 -6.11
N ASN A 96 0.25 -8.92 -5.39
CA ASN A 96 0.22 -8.78 -3.94
C ASN A 96 1.23 -9.71 -3.26
N HIS A 97 1.23 -10.98 -3.60
CA HIS A 97 2.12 -11.94 -2.95
C HIS A 97 3.60 -11.57 -3.15
N GLU A 98 3.97 -11.26 -4.39
CA GLU A 98 5.34 -10.89 -4.74
C GLU A 98 5.78 -9.62 -4.03
N LEU A 99 4.93 -8.59 -4.08
CA LEU A 99 5.27 -7.29 -3.49
C LEU A 99 5.28 -7.34 -1.96
N TRP A 100 4.37 -8.10 -1.36
CA TRP A 100 4.37 -8.27 0.09
C TRP A 100 5.64 -9.00 0.55
N LEU A 101 6.05 -10.02 -0.19
CA LEU A 101 7.28 -10.75 0.13
C LEU A 101 8.50 -9.83 0.01
N ASN A 102 8.53 -8.99 -1.03
CA ASN A 102 9.60 -8.01 -1.20
C ASN A 102 9.67 -7.06 0.00
N TYR A 103 8.54 -6.53 0.43
CA TYR A 103 8.48 -5.65 1.59
C TYR A 103 8.96 -6.38 2.86
N SER A 104 8.47 -7.59 3.09
CA SER A 104 8.85 -8.38 4.26
C SER A 104 10.34 -8.65 4.31
N ASN A 105 10.96 -8.93 3.17
CA ASN A 105 12.40 -9.15 3.09
C ASN A 105 13.18 -7.87 3.40
N ARG A 106 12.71 -6.73 2.94
CA ARG A 106 13.35 -5.44 3.22
C ARG A 106 13.30 -5.12 4.71
N VAL A 107 12.20 -5.42 5.38
CA VAL A 107 12.06 -5.25 6.82
C VAL A 107 13.04 -6.16 7.55
N LYS A 108 13.15 -7.42 7.14
CA LYS A 108 14.07 -8.37 7.75
C LYS A 108 15.53 -7.94 7.59
N GLU A 109 15.89 -7.44 6.42
CA GLU A 109 17.24 -6.93 6.16
C GLU A 109 17.58 -5.79 7.11
N LYS A 110 16.64 -4.87 7.31
CA LYS A 110 16.86 -3.75 8.22
C LYS A 110 17.04 -4.23 9.66
N ASP A 111 16.22 -5.16 10.10
CA ASP A 111 16.32 -5.74 11.44
C ASP A 111 17.64 -6.49 11.63
N SER A 112 18.06 -7.27 10.64
CA SER A 112 19.32 -8.00 10.67
C SER A 112 20.51 -7.06 10.79
N ASN A 113 20.54 -5.99 10.01
CA ASN A 113 21.58 -4.98 10.08
C ASN A 113 21.63 -4.31 11.45
N LYS A 114 20.46 -4.00 11.99
CA LYS A 114 20.34 -3.40 13.31
C LYS A 114 20.87 -4.34 14.40
N ASN A 115 20.52 -5.62 14.32
CA ASN A 115 20.99 -6.63 15.28
C ASN A 115 22.50 -6.84 15.16
N TYR A 116 23.03 -6.85 13.95
CA TYR A 116 24.46 -6.99 13.72
C TYR A 116 25.24 -5.86 14.42
N HIS A 117 24.78 -4.64 14.28
CA HIS A 117 25.43 -3.50 14.93
C HIS A 117 25.38 -3.58 16.44
N LYS A 118 24.33 -4.16 17.01
CA LYS A 118 24.21 -4.33 18.46
C LYS A 118 25.21 -5.34 19.02
N VAL A 119 25.59 -6.32 18.24
CA VAL A 119 26.52 -7.36 18.66
C VAL A 119 27.95 -6.83 18.78
N GLN A 120 28.24 -5.78 18.05
CA GLN A 120 29.55 -5.16 18.09
C GLN A 120 29.65 -4.10 19.16
#